data_5b15610b3cc1df1db219be03da7ebec4
#
_entry.id   5b15610b3cc1df1db219be03da7ebec4
#
_cell.length_a   1.000
_cell.length_b   1.000
_cell.length_c   1.000
_cell.angle_alpha   90.00
_cell.angle_beta   90.00
_cell.angle_gamma   90.00
#
_symmetry.space_group_name_H-M   'P 1'
#
loop_
_entity.id
_entity.type
_entity.pdbx_description
1 polymer ?
#
loop_
_entity_poly.entity_id
_entity_poly.type
_entity_poly.pdbx_seq_one_letter_code
_entity_poly.pdbx_strand_id
1 'polypeptide(L)'
;DAKNVRSNLFVSYFSYLCIIMSPRALMINGFDFFFYSMEEDRMHIHVEKGDNDAKCWLEPNIELVYNHGFTSKEIKIITKHIEEYERTIKDKWNYHFNRE
;
A
#
# COMPACT_ATOMS: atom_id res chain seq x y z
N ASP A 1 10.93 7.66 -9.56
CA ASP A 1 10.71 7.63 -9.08
C ASP A 1 10.56 8.21 -8.06
N ALA A 2 9.60 8.22 -7.76
CA ALA A 2 9.46 8.87 -6.73
C ALA A 2 10.38 8.70 -6.12
N LYS A 3 10.52 7.84 -6.42
CA LYS A 3 11.45 7.50 -6.01
C LYS A 3 12.42 8.39 -6.27
N ASN A 4 12.38 9.12 -7.16
CA ASN A 4 13.36 9.85 -7.49
C ASN A 4 13.53 11.03 -6.77
N VAL A 5 12.78 11.33 -5.86
CA VAL A 5 12.91 12.43 -5.15
C VAL A 5 14.08 12.56 -4.42
N ARG A 6 14.92 11.75 -4.57
CA ARG A 6 16.02 11.78 -3.86
C ARG A 6 16.88 12.89 -4.11
N SER A 7 16.66 13.69 -5.04
CA SER A 7 17.53 14.78 -5.32
C SER A 7 17.48 15.75 -4.16
N ASN A 8 16.47 15.70 -3.33
CA ASN A 8 16.40 16.60 -2.21
C ASN A 8 16.60 15.82 -0.94
N LEU A 9 17.65 16.15 -0.19
CA LEU A 9 17.98 15.42 0.97
C LEU A 9 16.90 15.42 1.99
N PHE A 10 16.26 16.53 2.21
CA PHE A 10 15.21 16.62 3.21
C PHE A 10 14.03 15.74 2.80
N VAL A 11 13.67 15.79 1.55
CA VAL A 11 12.56 15.00 1.06
C VAL A 11 12.90 13.53 1.14
N SER A 12 14.14 13.16 0.85
CA SER A 12 14.55 11.78 0.94
C SER A 12 14.48 11.27 2.36
N TYR A 13 14.87 12.09 3.31
CA TYR A 13 14.84 11.69 4.69
C TYR A 13 13.41 11.49 5.15
N PHE A 14 12.53 12.39 4.76
CA PHE A 14 11.13 12.30 5.13
C PHE A 14 10.51 11.02 4.52
N SER A 15 10.82 10.74 3.27
CA SER A 15 10.30 9.54 2.63
C SER A 15 10.82 8.28 3.31
N TYR A 16 12.07 8.32 3.72
CA TYR A 16 12.66 7.18 4.40
C TYR A 16 11.95 6.92 5.72
N LEU A 17 11.64 7.97 6.46
CA LEU A 17 10.94 7.81 7.72
C LEU A 17 9.54 7.26 7.50
N CYS A 18 8.85 7.73 6.47
CA CYS A 18 7.53 7.24 6.17
C CYS A 18 7.57 5.76 5.84
N ILE A 19 8.54 5.34 5.07
CA ILE A 19 8.66 3.95 4.71
C ILE A 19 8.99 3.07 5.90
N ILE A 20 9.91 3.52 6.73
CA ILE A 20 10.29 2.75 7.89
C ILE A 20 9.14 2.61 8.86
N MET A 21 8.36 3.66 9.02
CA MET A 21 7.28 3.62 9.98
C MET A 21 5.99 3.11 9.40
N SER A 22 5.96 2.82 8.11
CA SER A 22 4.76 2.32 7.49
C SER A 22 4.71 0.81 7.65
N PRO A 23 3.64 0.27 8.14
CA PRO A 23 3.58 -1.16 8.35
C PRO A 23 3.35 -1.89 7.05
N ARG A 24 4.12 -2.96 6.87
CA ARG A 24 3.89 -3.83 5.73
C ARG A 24 2.80 -4.80 6.13
N ALA A 25 1.78 -4.90 5.32
CA ALA A 25 0.72 -5.84 5.59
C ALA A 25 1.09 -7.23 5.10
N LEU A 26 1.54 -7.31 3.86
CA LEU A 26 1.86 -8.59 3.25
C LEU A 26 2.89 -8.43 2.17
N MET A 27 3.58 -9.51 1.83
CA MET A 27 4.42 -9.52 0.64
C MET A 27 4.15 -10.85 -0.03
N ILE A 28 3.56 -10.83 -1.24
CA ILE A 28 3.20 -12.04 -1.95
C ILE A 28 3.60 -11.93 -3.39
N ASN A 29 4.37 -12.91 -3.88
CA ASN A 29 4.78 -12.95 -5.30
C ASN A 29 5.41 -11.64 -5.77
N GLY A 30 6.18 -11.02 -4.93
CA GLY A 30 6.86 -9.79 -5.29
C GLY A 30 6.02 -8.54 -5.13
N PHE A 31 4.74 -8.69 -4.82
CA PHE A 31 3.90 -7.52 -4.56
C PHE A 31 4.00 -7.19 -3.07
N ASP A 32 4.30 -5.93 -2.78
CA ASP A 32 4.44 -5.46 -1.41
C ASP A 32 3.19 -4.67 -1.06
N PHE A 33 2.39 -5.18 -0.12
CA PHE A 33 1.15 -4.51 0.31
C PHE A 33 1.43 -3.81 1.63
N PHE A 34 1.15 -2.52 1.70
CA PHE A 34 1.50 -1.75 2.88
C PHE A 34 0.58 -0.54 3.08
N PHE A 35 0.71 0.10 4.24
CA PHE A 35 -0.01 1.32 4.56
C PHE A 35 1.03 2.40 4.83
N TYR A 36 0.70 3.64 4.57
CA TYR A 36 1.56 4.74 5.01
C TYR A 36 1.13 5.11 6.42
N SER A 37 2.08 5.46 7.26
CA SER A 37 1.78 5.73 8.66
C SER A 37 0.92 6.96 8.91
N MET A 38 0.89 7.87 7.97
CA MET A 38 0.11 9.09 8.16
C MET A 38 -0.96 9.19 7.09
N GLU A 39 -1.77 8.16 6.96
CA GLU A 39 -2.79 8.15 5.94
C GLU A 39 -4.13 8.61 6.46
N GLU A 40 -5.05 8.84 5.52
CA GLU A 40 -6.37 9.26 5.89
C GLU A 40 -7.17 8.14 6.51
N ASP A 41 -8.32 8.47 7.06
CA ASP A 41 -9.11 7.50 7.79
C ASP A 41 -9.73 6.39 6.97
N ARG A 42 -10.00 6.60 5.71
CA ARG A 42 -10.67 5.58 4.92
C ARG A 42 -9.75 4.39 4.71
N MET A 43 -10.20 3.23 5.08
CA MET A 43 -9.39 2.02 5.01
C MET A 43 -8.97 1.71 3.59
N HIS A 44 -7.69 1.52 3.35
CA HIS A 44 -7.17 1.26 2.03
C HIS A 44 -5.83 0.54 2.13
N ILE A 45 -5.30 0.12 0.98
CA ILE A 45 -4.02 -0.58 0.94
C ILE A 45 -3.26 -0.10 -0.29
N HIS A 46 -1.97 0.05 -0.14
CA HIS A 46 -1.09 0.39 -1.26
C HIS A 46 -0.36 -0.88 -1.68
N VAL A 47 -0.04 -0.99 -2.95
CA VAL A 47 0.73 -2.14 -3.43
C VAL A 47 1.81 -1.65 -4.37
N GLU A 48 3.01 -2.19 -4.22
CA GLU A 48 4.13 -1.83 -5.07
C GLU A 48 4.83 -3.05 -5.59
N LYS A 49 5.35 -2.95 -6.79
CA LYS A 49 6.23 -3.97 -7.33
C LYS A 49 7.10 -3.29 -8.37
N GLY A 50 8.41 -3.19 -8.09
CA GLY A 50 9.31 -2.47 -8.97
C GLY A 50 8.93 -1.00 -8.99
N ASP A 51 8.72 -0.46 -10.19
CA ASP A 51 8.37 0.94 -10.32
C ASP A 51 6.87 1.14 -10.39
N ASN A 52 6.09 0.08 -10.30
CA ASN A 52 4.65 0.17 -10.42
C ASN A 52 4.00 0.24 -9.05
N ASP A 53 2.89 0.97 -8.96
CA ASP A 53 2.18 1.04 -7.70
C ASP A 53 0.69 1.26 -7.94
N ALA A 54 -0.10 0.92 -6.95
CA ALA A 54 -1.54 1.07 -7.04
C ALA A 54 -2.11 1.26 -5.64
N LYS A 55 -3.34 1.72 -5.56
CA LYS A 55 -4.02 1.91 -4.29
C LYS A 55 -5.44 1.39 -4.43
N CYS A 56 -5.91 0.68 -3.43
CA CYS A 56 -7.27 0.15 -3.43
C CYS A 56 -7.96 0.49 -2.13
N TRP A 57 -9.25 0.86 -2.22
CA TRP A 57 -10.05 1.02 -1.02
C TRP A 57 -10.40 -0.37 -0.53
N LEU A 58 -10.57 -0.50 0.77
CA LEU A 58 -10.97 -1.78 1.36
C LEU A 58 -12.38 -1.72 1.89
N GLU A 59 -12.90 -0.51 2.09
CA GLU A 59 -14.24 -0.32 2.62
C GLU A 59 -14.96 0.72 1.79
N PRO A 60 -16.22 0.57 1.54
CA PRO A 60 -17.06 -0.55 1.92
C PRO A 60 -16.81 -1.77 1.04
N ASN A 61 -16.19 -1.58 -0.11
CA ASN A 61 -15.86 -2.67 -1.00
C ASN A 61 -14.44 -2.47 -1.49
N ILE A 62 -13.83 -3.53 -1.98
CA ILE A 62 -12.49 -3.45 -2.54
C ILE A 62 -12.59 -2.80 -3.90
N GLU A 63 -11.99 -1.62 -4.05
CA GLU A 63 -12.05 -0.88 -5.29
C GLU A 63 -10.72 -0.25 -5.64
N LEU A 64 -10.31 -0.34 -6.88
CA LEU A 64 -9.06 0.25 -7.33
C LEU A 64 -9.20 1.76 -7.37
N VAL A 65 -8.30 2.49 -6.74
CA VAL A 65 -8.31 3.94 -6.73
C VAL A 65 -7.46 4.46 -7.87
N TYR A 66 -6.23 3.95 -7.96
CA TYR A 66 -5.36 4.31 -9.07
C TYR A 66 -4.39 3.16 -9.34
N ASN A 67 -3.83 3.17 -10.53
CA ASN A 67 -2.89 2.17 -10.96
C ASN A 67 -1.85 2.84 -11.83
N HIS A 68 -0.60 2.80 -11.37
CA HIS A 68 0.50 3.35 -12.12
C HIS A 68 1.41 2.22 -12.58
N GLY A 69 1.14 1.70 -13.76
CA GLY A 69 2.07 0.76 -14.37
C GLY A 69 1.70 -0.72 -14.41
N PHE A 70 0.80 -1.16 -13.57
CA PHE A 70 0.45 -2.58 -13.59
C PHE A 70 -0.45 -2.91 -14.77
N THR A 71 -0.29 -4.10 -15.32
CA THR A 71 -1.14 -4.54 -16.42
C THR A 71 -2.49 -4.98 -15.84
N SER A 72 -3.48 -5.17 -16.71
CA SER A 72 -4.79 -5.64 -16.27
C SER A 72 -4.67 -6.98 -15.58
N LYS A 73 -3.79 -7.83 -16.08
CA LYS A 73 -3.61 -9.13 -15.48
C LYS A 73 -3.04 -9.00 -14.07
N GLU A 74 -2.09 -8.09 -13.90
CA GLU A 74 -1.50 -7.87 -12.58
C GLU A 74 -2.52 -7.30 -11.60
N ILE A 75 -3.36 -6.41 -12.08
CA ILE A 75 -4.39 -5.84 -11.22
C ILE A 75 -5.37 -6.92 -10.75
N LYS A 76 -5.69 -7.88 -11.62
CA LYS A 76 -6.55 -8.98 -11.22
C LYS A 76 -5.88 -9.82 -10.14
N ILE A 77 -4.59 -10.06 -10.29
CA ILE A 77 -3.85 -10.83 -9.29
C ILE A 77 -3.81 -10.07 -7.97
N ILE A 78 -3.56 -8.77 -8.03
CA ILE A 78 -3.51 -7.94 -6.84
C ILE A 78 -4.86 -7.96 -6.12
N THR A 79 -5.93 -7.79 -6.87
CA THR A 79 -7.27 -7.77 -6.27
C THR A 79 -7.57 -9.12 -5.63
N LYS A 80 -7.18 -10.19 -6.28
CA LYS A 80 -7.41 -11.50 -5.73
C LYS A 80 -6.66 -11.71 -4.42
N HIS A 81 -5.42 -11.23 -4.37
CA HIS A 81 -4.64 -11.32 -3.13
C HIS A 81 -5.30 -10.50 -2.02
N ILE A 82 -5.79 -9.33 -2.35
CA ILE A 82 -6.44 -8.49 -1.35
C ILE A 82 -7.68 -9.20 -0.82
N GLU A 83 -8.48 -9.80 -1.69
CA GLU A 83 -9.66 -10.51 -1.27
C GLU A 83 -9.31 -11.72 -0.42
N GLU A 84 -8.27 -12.42 -0.80
CA GLU A 84 -7.86 -13.61 -0.11
C GLU A 84 -7.35 -13.31 1.31
N TYR A 85 -6.67 -12.19 1.47
CA TYR A 85 -6.11 -11.83 2.77
C TYR A 85 -6.78 -10.62 3.40
N GLU A 86 -8.02 -10.37 2.98
CA GLU A 86 -8.74 -9.19 3.45
C GLU A 86 -8.79 -9.08 4.97
N ARG A 87 -9.08 -10.19 5.66
CA ARG A 87 -9.16 -10.14 7.08
C ARG A 87 -7.84 -9.77 7.71
N THR A 88 -6.76 -10.36 7.23
CA THR A 88 -5.43 -10.07 7.75
C THR A 88 -5.06 -8.62 7.53
N ILE A 89 -5.36 -8.10 6.35
CA ILE A 89 -5.03 -6.72 6.02
C ILE A 89 -5.82 -5.76 6.92
N LYS A 90 -7.11 -6.02 7.08
CA LYS A 90 -7.94 -5.15 7.89
C LYS A 90 -7.55 -5.20 9.37
N ASP A 91 -7.16 -6.38 9.85
CA ASP A 91 -6.72 -6.49 11.23
C ASP A 91 -5.45 -5.68 11.46
N LYS A 92 -4.54 -5.69 10.48
CA LYS A 92 -3.30 -4.93 10.61
C LYS A 92 -3.56 -3.44 10.53
N TRP A 93 -4.52 -3.03 9.70
CA TRP A 93 -4.90 -1.63 9.62
C TRP A 93 -5.44 -1.17 10.97
N ASN A 94 -6.35 -1.96 11.55
CA ASN A 94 -6.93 -1.59 12.82
C ASN A 94 -5.88 -1.54 13.93
N TYR A 95 -4.97 -2.48 13.93
CA TYR A 95 -3.92 -2.49 14.91
C TYR A 95 -3.07 -1.23 14.80
N HIS A 96 -2.73 -0.84 13.60
CA HIS A 96 -1.85 0.31 13.40
C HIS A 96 -2.54 1.65 13.65
N PHE A 97 -3.76 1.80 13.17
CA PHE A 97 -4.42 3.10 13.23
C PHE A 97 -5.41 3.28 14.37
N ASN A 98 -6.04 2.22 14.82
CA ASN A 98 -7.02 2.38 15.86
C ASN A 98 -6.50 2.03 17.24
N ARG A 99 -5.78 1.00 17.34
CA ARG A 99 -5.16 0.64 18.58
C ARG A 99 -5.86 1.00 19.82
N GLU A 100 -7.12 0.89 19.83
CA GLU A 100 -7.85 1.17 21.03
C GLU A 100 -7.86 -0.01 21.95
#